data_d350786e0b725ed31839f0ece99a0cd0
#
_entry.id   d350786e0b725ed31839f0ece99a0cd0
#
_cell.length_a   1.000
_cell.length_b   1.000
_cell.length_c   1.000
_cell.angle_alpha   90.00
_cell.angle_beta   90.00
_cell.angle_gamma   90.00
#
_symmetry.space_group_name_H-M   'P 1'
#
loop_
_entity.id
_entity.type
_entity.pdbx_description
1 polymer ?
#
loop_
_entity_poly.entity_id
_entity_poly.type
_entity_poly.pdbx_seq_one_letter_code
_entity_poly.pdbx_strand_id
1 'polypeptide(L)'
;MASSTFFIPSVNVIGADSLTDAMNMMADYGFTRTLIVTDSMLTKLGMAGDVQKALEERNIFSVIYDGTQPNPTTENVAAGLKLLKENNCDSVISLGGGSPHDCAKGIALVAANGGDIRDYEGVDRSAKPQLPMIAINTTAGTASEMTRFCIITDEARHIKMAIVDKHVTPLLSVNDSSLMIGMPKSLTAATGMDALTHAIEAYVSIAATPITDACALKAVTMIAENLPLAVEDGSNAKAREAMAYAQFLAGMASNNASLGYVHAMAHQLGGFYNLPHGVCNAVLLPHVQVFNSKVAAARLRDCAAAMGVNVTGKNDAEGAEACINAIRELAKKVDIPAGLRDLNVKEEDFAVLATNALKDACGFTNPIQATHEEIVAIYRAAM
;
A
#
# COMPACT_ATOMS: atom_id res chain seq x y z
N MET A 1 6.28 -27.71 -11.67
CA MET A 1 6.16 -26.38 -11.00
C MET A 1 4.71 -26.22 -10.60
N ALA A 2 4.44 -25.72 -9.40
CA ALA A 2 3.06 -25.39 -8.97
C ALA A 2 2.54 -24.23 -9.83
N SER A 3 1.21 -24.18 -10.04
CA SER A 3 0.57 -23.07 -10.72
C SER A 3 0.66 -21.80 -9.87
N SER A 4 0.73 -20.64 -10.50
CA SER A 4 0.64 -19.34 -9.85
C SER A 4 -0.57 -18.58 -10.36
N THR A 5 -1.20 -17.79 -9.48
CA THR A 5 -2.33 -16.93 -9.83
C THR A 5 -1.86 -15.48 -9.77
N PHE A 6 -2.29 -14.66 -10.74
CA PHE A 6 -1.96 -13.24 -10.80
C PHE A 6 -3.25 -12.40 -10.72
N PHE A 7 -3.34 -11.53 -9.74
CA PHE A 7 -4.49 -10.67 -9.46
C PHE A 7 -4.19 -9.22 -9.83
N ILE A 8 -5.10 -8.59 -10.55
CA ILE A 8 -5.05 -7.19 -10.95
C ILE A 8 -6.49 -6.71 -11.23
N PRO A 9 -6.84 -5.43 -11.05
CA PRO A 9 -8.12 -4.90 -11.49
C PRO A 9 -8.35 -5.12 -13.00
N SER A 10 -9.60 -5.27 -13.39
CA SER A 10 -9.97 -5.51 -14.80
C SER A 10 -9.56 -4.35 -15.71
N VAL A 11 -9.63 -3.12 -15.19
CA VAL A 11 -9.22 -1.91 -15.92
C VAL A 11 -8.38 -1.03 -15.00
N ASN A 12 -7.30 -0.49 -15.57
CA ASN A 12 -6.39 0.42 -14.86
C ASN A 12 -6.08 1.60 -15.78
N VAL A 13 -6.40 2.81 -15.37
CA VAL A 13 -6.05 4.05 -16.08
C VAL A 13 -4.99 4.82 -15.30
N ILE A 14 -3.90 5.13 -15.96
CA ILE A 14 -2.72 5.74 -15.34
C ILE A 14 -2.21 6.88 -16.23
N GLY A 15 -1.88 8.00 -15.63
CA GLY A 15 -1.36 9.16 -16.33
C GLY A 15 -2.28 10.38 -16.21
N ALA A 16 -1.90 11.47 -16.88
CA ALA A 16 -2.70 12.70 -16.90
C ALA A 16 -4.09 12.47 -17.50
N ASP A 17 -5.09 13.13 -16.95
CA ASP A 17 -6.50 13.07 -17.37
C ASP A 17 -7.19 11.70 -17.17
N SER A 18 -6.51 10.73 -16.53
CA SER A 18 -7.08 9.40 -16.29
C SER A 18 -8.35 9.44 -15.42
N LEU A 19 -8.54 10.47 -14.60
CA LEU A 19 -9.78 10.67 -13.86
C LEU A 19 -10.97 10.90 -14.80
N THR A 20 -10.82 11.72 -15.83
CA THR A 20 -11.88 11.99 -16.83
C THR A 20 -12.26 10.70 -17.57
N ASP A 21 -11.26 9.91 -17.99
CA ASP A 21 -11.50 8.63 -18.66
C ASP A 21 -12.27 7.66 -17.74
N ALA A 22 -11.88 7.59 -16.46
CA ALA A 22 -12.57 6.74 -15.49
C ALA A 22 -14.04 7.17 -15.27
N MET A 23 -14.32 8.47 -15.20
CA MET A 23 -15.69 8.97 -15.06
C MET A 23 -16.56 8.62 -16.27
N ASN A 24 -15.99 8.66 -17.47
CA ASN A 24 -16.69 8.24 -18.69
C ASN A 24 -17.00 6.73 -18.64
N MET A 25 -16.02 5.90 -18.23
CA MET A 25 -16.23 4.47 -18.07
C MET A 25 -17.31 4.14 -17.03
N MET A 26 -17.42 4.90 -15.93
CA MET A 26 -18.49 4.72 -14.96
C MET A 26 -19.88 4.89 -15.55
N ALA A 27 -20.06 5.87 -16.41
CA ALA A 27 -21.34 6.08 -17.12
C ALA A 27 -21.67 4.88 -18.01
N ASP A 28 -20.66 4.31 -18.68
CA ASP A 28 -20.83 3.13 -19.55
C ASP A 28 -21.15 1.85 -18.76
N TYR A 29 -20.68 1.73 -17.52
CA TYR A 29 -21.05 0.61 -16.63
C TYR A 29 -22.51 0.67 -16.14
N GLY A 30 -23.20 1.79 -16.32
CA GLY A 30 -24.59 1.96 -15.94
C GLY A 30 -24.81 2.18 -14.44
N PHE A 31 -23.80 2.60 -13.69
CA PHE A 31 -23.96 2.98 -12.29
C PHE A 31 -24.80 4.25 -12.18
N THR A 32 -25.71 4.27 -11.22
CA THR A 32 -26.68 5.37 -11.07
C THR A 32 -26.54 6.08 -9.73
N ARG A 33 -26.05 5.40 -8.69
CA ARG A 33 -25.96 5.90 -7.32
C ARG A 33 -24.71 5.38 -6.66
N THR A 34 -23.77 6.26 -6.31
CA THR A 34 -22.48 5.84 -5.74
C THR A 34 -22.21 6.48 -4.37
N LEU A 35 -21.54 5.74 -3.49
CA LEU A 35 -20.94 6.28 -2.27
C LEU A 35 -19.49 6.68 -2.57
N ILE A 36 -19.13 7.93 -2.32
CA ILE A 36 -17.73 8.38 -2.36
C ILE A 36 -17.16 8.25 -0.94
N VAL A 37 -16.18 7.37 -0.77
CA VAL A 37 -15.46 7.16 0.49
C VAL A 37 -14.12 7.88 0.44
N THR A 38 -13.92 8.79 1.38
CA THR A 38 -12.72 9.65 1.44
C THR A 38 -12.43 10.06 2.88
N ASP A 39 -11.50 10.95 3.06
CA ASP A 39 -11.18 11.58 4.36
C ASP A 39 -11.54 13.08 4.37
N SER A 40 -11.58 13.64 5.58
CA SER A 40 -11.97 15.04 5.78
C SER A 40 -10.99 16.05 5.16
N MET A 41 -9.73 15.66 4.95
CA MET A 41 -8.72 16.54 4.32
C MET A 41 -9.03 16.72 2.84
N LEU A 42 -9.29 15.64 2.12
CA LEU A 42 -9.61 15.69 0.68
C LEU A 42 -10.96 16.38 0.42
N THR A 43 -11.92 16.24 1.34
CA THR A 43 -13.18 17.00 1.29
C THR A 43 -12.92 18.50 1.46
N LYS A 44 -12.11 18.90 2.43
CA LYS A 44 -11.74 20.32 2.65
C LYS A 44 -10.95 20.93 1.50
N LEU A 45 -10.14 20.13 0.80
CA LEU A 45 -9.41 20.54 -0.40
C LEU A 45 -10.30 20.63 -1.64
N GLY A 46 -11.57 20.24 -1.55
CA GLY A 46 -12.53 20.31 -2.66
C GLY A 46 -12.51 19.08 -3.59
N MET A 47 -11.56 18.16 -3.44
CA MET A 47 -11.39 17.03 -4.36
C MET A 47 -12.61 16.10 -4.39
N ALA A 48 -13.25 15.86 -3.24
CA ALA A 48 -14.46 15.05 -3.19
C ALA A 48 -15.63 15.74 -3.90
N GLY A 49 -15.75 17.06 -3.76
CA GLY A 49 -16.75 17.87 -4.48
C GLY A 49 -16.52 17.87 -6.00
N ASP A 50 -15.27 17.91 -6.45
CA ASP A 50 -14.94 17.85 -7.88
C ASP A 50 -15.35 16.49 -8.50
N VAL A 51 -15.08 15.39 -7.78
CA VAL A 51 -15.56 14.05 -8.20
C VAL A 51 -17.08 13.99 -8.22
N GLN A 52 -17.76 14.53 -7.19
CA GLN A 52 -19.21 14.58 -7.13
C GLN A 52 -19.80 15.35 -8.31
N LYS A 53 -19.24 16.51 -8.64
CA LYS A 53 -19.67 17.31 -9.80
C LYS A 53 -19.48 16.55 -11.11
N ALA A 54 -18.34 15.88 -11.29
CA ALA A 54 -18.07 15.08 -12.48
C ALA A 54 -19.07 13.93 -12.65
N LEU A 55 -19.58 13.37 -11.56
CA LEU A 55 -20.62 12.35 -11.56
C LEU A 55 -21.99 12.94 -11.90
N GLU A 56 -22.33 14.11 -11.34
CA GLU A 56 -23.60 14.82 -11.65
C GLU A 56 -23.71 15.16 -13.15
N GLU A 57 -22.63 15.59 -13.77
CA GLU A 57 -22.55 15.86 -15.22
C GLU A 57 -22.86 14.62 -16.07
N ARG A 58 -22.76 13.43 -15.48
CA ARG A 58 -23.07 12.13 -16.10
C ARG A 58 -24.36 11.49 -15.57
N ASN A 59 -25.18 12.27 -14.87
CA ASN A 59 -26.45 11.83 -14.26
C ASN A 59 -26.26 10.70 -13.24
N ILE A 60 -25.12 10.65 -12.53
CA ILE A 60 -24.86 9.70 -11.45
C ILE A 60 -25.01 10.45 -10.12
N PHE A 61 -25.97 10.02 -9.32
CA PHE A 61 -26.13 10.53 -7.95
C PHE A 61 -24.97 10.07 -7.08
N SER A 62 -24.47 10.94 -6.21
CA SER A 62 -23.45 10.55 -5.25
C SER A 62 -23.66 11.16 -3.88
N VAL A 63 -23.20 10.45 -2.85
CA VAL A 63 -23.12 10.91 -1.48
C VAL A 63 -21.71 10.70 -0.96
N ILE A 64 -21.21 11.63 -0.16
CA ILE A 64 -19.84 11.61 0.36
C ILE A 64 -19.85 11.09 1.80
N TYR A 65 -19.02 10.09 2.07
CA TYR A 65 -18.58 9.68 3.39
C TYR A 65 -17.11 10.08 3.58
N ASP A 66 -16.84 11.08 4.39
CA ASP A 66 -15.50 11.62 4.63
C ASP A 66 -14.97 11.32 6.05
N GLY A 67 -15.57 10.35 6.71
CA GLY A 67 -15.21 9.94 8.07
C GLY A 67 -14.05 8.96 8.16
N THR A 68 -13.40 8.62 7.05
CA THR A 68 -12.26 7.68 7.08
C THR A 68 -11.08 8.28 7.83
N GLN A 69 -10.59 7.58 8.83
CA GLN A 69 -9.42 7.94 9.62
C GLN A 69 -8.14 7.33 9.03
N PRO A 70 -6.96 7.91 9.29
CA PRO A 70 -5.70 7.18 9.11
C PRO A 70 -5.77 5.86 9.89
N ASN A 71 -5.42 4.73 9.25
CA ASN A 71 -5.68 3.38 9.77
C ASN A 71 -7.20 3.16 10.00
N PRO A 72 -7.99 2.94 8.95
CA PRO A 72 -9.44 2.89 9.03
C PRO A 72 -9.92 1.80 9.98
N THR A 73 -11.00 2.10 10.70
CA THR A 73 -11.53 1.25 11.77
C THR A 73 -12.78 0.48 11.34
N THR A 74 -13.15 -0.52 12.13
CA THR A 74 -14.43 -1.23 11.95
C THR A 74 -15.62 -0.28 12.02
N GLU A 75 -15.53 0.78 12.84
CA GLU A 75 -16.58 1.80 12.94
C GLU A 75 -16.66 2.67 11.70
N ASN A 76 -15.53 3.00 11.05
CA ASN A 76 -15.53 3.71 9.78
C ASN A 76 -16.28 2.90 8.71
N VAL A 77 -16.04 1.59 8.65
CA VAL A 77 -16.76 0.70 7.74
C VAL A 77 -18.27 0.68 8.04
N ALA A 78 -18.66 0.53 9.30
CA ALA A 78 -20.05 0.51 9.71
C ALA A 78 -20.79 1.82 9.38
N ALA A 79 -20.16 2.97 9.63
CA ALA A 79 -20.74 4.28 9.35
C ALA A 79 -20.91 4.52 7.85
N GLY A 80 -19.90 4.19 7.03
CA GLY A 80 -20.00 4.30 5.57
C GLY A 80 -21.04 3.33 4.98
N LEU A 81 -21.14 2.11 5.51
CA LEU A 81 -22.15 1.13 5.11
C LEU A 81 -23.57 1.62 5.41
N LYS A 82 -23.77 2.27 6.55
CA LYS A 82 -25.06 2.88 6.88
C LYS A 82 -25.46 3.92 5.84
N LEU A 83 -24.58 4.84 5.53
CA LEU A 83 -24.82 5.90 4.54
C LEU A 83 -25.09 5.32 3.14
N LEU A 84 -24.35 4.29 2.72
CA LEU A 84 -24.56 3.55 1.48
C LEU A 84 -25.99 2.99 1.38
N LYS A 85 -26.46 2.32 2.45
CA LYS A 85 -27.79 1.71 2.50
C LYS A 85 -28.92 2.76 2.51
N GLU A 86 -28.78 3.82 3.30
CA GLU A 86 -29.75 4.91 3.38
C GLU A 86 -29.95 5.63 2.04
N ASN A 87 -28.91 5.66 1.20
CA ASN A 87 -28.96 6.30 -0.12
C ASN A 87 -29.13 5.31 -1.28
N ASN A 88 -29.33 4.01 -1.00
CA ASN A 88 -29.49 2.95 -2.00
C ASN A 88 -28.38 2.98 -3.08
N CYS A 89 -27.13 3.10 -2.66
CA CYS A 89 -26.01 3.15 -3.59
C CYS A 89 -25.77 1.75 -4.22
N ASP A 90 -25.50 1.74 -5.52
CA ASP A 90 -25.23 0.54 -6.32
C ASP A 90 -23.73 0.30 -6.57
N SER A 91 -22.90 1.29 -6.20
CA SER A 91 -21.47 1.29 -6.41
C SER A 91 -20.75 2.11 -5.35
N VAL A 92 -19.42 1.96 -5.28
CA VAL A 92 -18.55 2.69 -4.36
C VAL A 92 -17.39 3.30 -5.13
N ILE A 93 -17.08 4.56 -4.85
CA ILE A 93 -15.82 5.20 -5.22
C ILE A 93 -14.98 5.38 -3.96
N SER A 94 -13.71 5.01 -3.99
CA SER A 94 -12.75 5.49 -3.01
C SER A 94 -11.91 6.60 -3.61
N LEU A 95 -11.74 7.68 -2.86
CA LEU A 95 -10.89 8.81 -3.23
C LEU A 95 -9.86 9.04 -2.14
N GLY A 96 -8.59 8.82 -2.44
CA GLY A 96 -7.51 9.04 -1.48
C GLY A 96 -6.35 8.08 -1.62
N GLY A 97 -5.64 7.86 -0.52
CA GLY A 97 -4.60 6.85 -0.41
C GLY A 97 -5.12 5.52 0.16
N GLY A 98 -4.24 4.77 0.81
CA GLY A 98 -4.57 3.43 1.32
C GLY A 98 -5.77 3.39 2.25
N SER A 99 -5.89 4.34 3.19
CA SER A 99 -6.97 4.33 4.20
C SER A 99 -8.37 4.48 3.59
N PRO A 100 -8.67 5.45 2.71
CA PRO A 100 -9.94 5.49 1.98
C PRO A 100 -10.20 4.25 1.12
N HIS A 101 -9.17 3.71 0.45
CA HIS A 101 -9.33 2.49 -0.35
C HIS A 101 -9.72 1.30 0.51
N ASP A 102 -9.04 1.06 1.61
CA ASP A 102 -9.31 -0.05 2.51
C ASP A 102 -10.69 0.09 3.18
N CYS A 103 -11.06 1.29 3.62
CA CYS A 103 -12.40 1.56 4.15
C CYS A 103 -13.49 1.26 3.11
N ALA A 104 -13.31 1.73 1.88
CA ALA A 104 -14.26 1.51 0.78
C ALA A 104 -14.40 0.02 0.42
N LYS A 105 -13.29 -0.72 0.38
CA LYS A 105 -13.30 -2.19 0.19
C LYS A 105 -14.11 -2.88 1.29
N GLY A 106 -13.88 -2.50 2.55
CA GLY A 106 -14.65 -3.04 3.68
C GLY A 106 -16.15 -2.76 3.54
N ILE A 107 -16.52 -1.53 3.22
CA ILE A 107 -17.92 -1.12 3.01
C ILE A 107 -18.54 -1.93 1.85
N ALA A 108 -17.87 -1.97 0.69
CA ALA A 108 -18.38 -2.67 -0.50
C ALA A 108 -18.52 -4.18 -0.29
N LEU A 109 -17.57 -4.78 0.46
CA LEU A 109 -17.58 -6.20 0.77
C LEU A 109 -18.76 -6.58 1.67
N VAL A 110 -18.93 -5.85 2.78
CA VAL A 110 -20.05 -6.10 3.72
C VAL A 110 -21.39 -5.76 3.08
N ALA A 111 -21.48 -4.73 2.25
CA ALA A 111 -22.71 -4.40 1.52
C ALA A 111 -23.18 -5.55 0.63
N ALA A 112 -22.24 -6.24 -0.02
CA ALA A 112 -22.56 -7.36 -0.91
C ALA A 112 -22.79 -8.70 -0.19
N ASN A 113 -22.03 -8.96 0.89
CA ASN A 113 -21.99 -10.26 1.56
C ASN A 113 -22.76 -10.32 2.89
N GLY A 114 -23.02 -9.16 3.52
CA GLY A 114 -23.66 -9.09 4.85
C GLY A 114 -22.68 -9.29 6.00
N GLY A 115 -23.20 -9.45 7.21
CA GLY A 115 -22.39 -9.65 8.41
C GLY A 115 -21.65 -8.41 8.91
N ASP A 116 -20.53 -8.64 9.57
CA ASP A 116 -19.60 -7.63 10.07
C ASP A 116 -18.25 -7.76 9.33
N ILE A 117 -17.50 -6.68 9.21
CA ILE A 117 -16.20 -6.71 8.51
C ILE A 117 -15.21 -7.68 9.19
N ARG A 118 -15.34 -7.93 10.49
CA ARG A 118 -14.53 -8.91 11.22
C ARG A 118 -14.70 -10.35 10.74
N ASP A 119 -15.84 -10.67 10.14
CA ASP A 119 -16.13 -12.01 9.62
C ASP A 119 -15.24 -12.38 8.42
N TYR A 120 -14.65 -11.36 7.79
CA TYR A 120 -13.82 -11.50 6.59
C TYR A 120 -12.32 -11.51 6.86
N GLU A 121 -11.89 -11.42 8.11
CA GLU A 121 -10.46 -11.49 8.48
C GLU A 121 -9.84 -12.81 7.98
N GLY A 122 -8.70 -12.70 7.29
CA GLY A 122 -7.97 -13.84 6.73
C GLY A 122 -8.01 -13.87 5.20
N VAL A 123 -7.91 -15.08 4.63
CA VAL A 123 -7.76 -15.26 3.17
C VAL A 123 -9.02 -15.83 2.57
N ASP A 124 -9.56 -15.19 1.50
CA ASP A 124 -10.70 -15.61 0.68
C ASP A 124 -11.92 -16.05 1.53
N ARG A 125 -12.34 -15.21 2.46
CA ARG A 125 -13.47 -15.48 3.36
C ARG A 125 -14.82 -15.06 2.80
N SER A 126 -14.86 -14.21 1.78
CA SER A 126 -16.11 -13.75 1.19
C SER A 126 -16.74 -14.80 0.26
N ALA A 127 -18.07 -14.82 0.21
CA ALA A 127 -18.81 -15.76 -0.65
C ALA A 127 -18.96 -15.26 -2.10
N LYS A 128 -18.99 -13.95 -2.29
CA LYS A 128 -19.19 -13.29 -3.60
C LYS A 128 -18.48 -11.95 -3.68
N PRO A 129 -18.24 -11.41 -4.90
CA PRO A 129 -17.61 -10.12 -5.10
C PRO A 129 -18.28 -9.01 -4.30
N GLN A 130 -17.47 -8.03 -3.89
CA GLN A 130 -17.93 -6.76 -3.33
C GLN A 130 -18.83 -6.01 -4.33
N LEU A 131 -19.54 -4.98 -3.87
CA LEU A 131 -20.17 -4.04 -4.80
C LEU A 131 -19.11 -3.47 -5.76
N PRO A 132 -19.51 -3.16 -7.00
CA PRO A 132 -18.57 -2.51 -7.95
C PRO A 132 -17.87 -1.32 -7.31
N MET A 133 -16.55 -1.31 -7.36
CA MET A 133 -15.72 -0.28 -6.75
C MET A 133 -14.74 0.31 -7.74
N ILE A 134 -14.70 1.64 -7.77
CA ILE A 134 -13.71 2.43 -8.51
C ILE A 134 -12.78 3.07 -7.49
N ALA A 135 -11.48 2.86 -7.64
CA ALA A 135 -10.48 3.38 -6.71
C ALA A 135 -9.67 4.53 -7.37
N ILE A 136 -9.92 5.76 -6.91
CA ILE A 136 -9.21 6.97 -7.36
C ILE A 136 -8.10 7.26 -6.37
N ASN A 137 -6.86 6.98 -6.79
CA ASN A 137 -5.68 7.08 -5.95
C ASN A 137 -5.08 8.49 -6.00
N THR A 138 -4.71 9.01 -4.81
CA THR A 138 -4.08 10.33 -4.64
C THR A 138 -2.69 10.26 -4.04
N THR A 139 -2.15 9.04 -3.83
CA THR A 139 -0.82 8.82 -3.25
C THR A 139 0.01 7.88 -4.12
N ALA A 140 1.33 7.98 -4.06
CA ALA A 140 2.23 7.10 -4.79
C ALA A 140 2.97 6.17 -3.83
N GLY A 141 2.27 5.14 -3.30
CA GLY A 141 2.86 4.27 -2.31
C GLY A 141 2.16 2.92 -2.10
N THR A 142 0.98 2.94 -1.51
CA THR A 142 0.32 1.72 -0.99
C THR A 142 -0.17 0.76 -2.08
N ALA A 143 -0.45 1.27 -3.28
CA ALA A 143 -1.10 0.54 -4.36
C ALA A 143 -2.44 -0.13 -3.95
N SER A 144 -3.09 0.34 -2.88
CA SER A 144 -4.35 -0.25 -2.43
C SER A 144 -5.46 -0.14 -3.49
N GLU A 145 -5.38 0.85 -4.39
CA GLU A 145 -6.31 0.99 -5.51
C GLU A 145 -6.32 -0.22 -6.46
N MET A 146 -5.29 -1.06 -6.41
CA MET A 146 -5.17 -2.20 -7.33
C MET A 146 -5.00 -3.55 -6.64
N THR A 147 -4.95 -3.60 -5.31
CA THR A 147 -4.68 -4.84 -4.57
C THR A 147 -5.95 -5.54 -4.08
N ARG A 148 -5.80 -6.82 -3.74
CA ARG A 148 -6.80 -7.63 -3.03
C ARG A 148 -6.66 -7.57 -1.50
N PHE A 149 -5.89 -6.63 -0.99
CA PHE A 149 -5.70 -6.40 0.45
C PHE A 149 -6.64 -5.31 0.95
N CYS A 150 -7.17 -5.51 2.15
CA CYS A 150 -7.99 -4.55 2.86
C CYS A 150 -7.62 -4.64 4.35
N ILE A 151 -7.00 -3.57 4.88
CA ILE A 151 -6.48 -3.55 6.24
C ILE A 151 -7.38 -2.66 7.09
N ILE A 152 -8.07 -3.26 8.04
CA ILE A 152 -9.01 -2.56 8.93
C ILE A 152 -8.59 -2.77 10.38
N THR A 153 -8.55 -1.69 11.16
CA THR A 153 -8.24 -1.74 12.57
C THR A 153 -9.47 -2.16 13.37
N ASP A 154 -9.33 -3.25 14.11
CA ASP A 154 -10.29 -3.61 15.16
C ASP A 154 -9.86 -2.96 16.47
N GLU A 155 -10.51 -1.86 16.84
CA GLU A 155 -10.17 -1.09 18.03
C GLU A 155 -10.41 -1.87 19.32
N ALA A 156 -11.40 -2.76 19.34
CA ALA A 156 -11.71 -3.57 20.52
C ALA A 156 -10.60 -4.59 20.83
N ARG A 157 -9.97 -5.13 19.79
CA ARG A 157 -8.86 -6.09 19.92
C ARG A 157 -7.47 -5.44 19.83
N HIS A 158 -7.41 -4.14 19.50
CA HIS A 158 -6.17 -3.39 19.24
C HIS A 158 -5.27 -4.05 18.17
N ILE A 159 -5.87 -4.56 17.11
CA ILE A 159 -5.16 -5.22 16.00
C ILE A 159 -5.54 -4.64 14.65
N LYS A 160 -4.60 -4.72 13.70
CA LYS A 160 -4.88 -4.52 12.28
C LYS A 160 -5.28 -5.85 11.67
N MET A 161 -6.55 -5.99 11.29
CA MET A 161 -7.05 -7.15 10.57
C MET A 161 -6.59 -7.09 9.12
N ALA A 162 -5.96 -8.14 8.63
CA ALA A 162 -5.69 -8.32 7.22
C ALA A 162 -6.82 -9.14 6.57
N ILE A 163 -7.53 -8.50 5.65
CA ILE A 163 -8.49 -9.15 4.75
C ILE A 163 -7.80 -9.25 3.40
N VAL A 164 -7.50 -10.47 2.98
CA VAL A 164 -6.82 -10.77 1.71
C VAL A 164 -7.81 -11.58 0.88
N ASP A 165 -8.55 -10.90 0.02
CA ASP A 165 -9.66 -11.54 -0.68
C ASP A 165 -9.70 -11.09 -2.15
N LYS A 166 -9.77 -12.05 -3.08
CA LYS A 166 -9.89 -11.77 -4.51
C LYS A 166 -11.09 -10.89 -4.84
N HIS A 167 -12.14 -10.96 -4.02
CA HIS A 167 -13.39 -10.24 -4.20
C HIS A 167 -13.35 -8.76 -3.76
N VAL A 168 -12.26 -8.29 -3.12
CA VAL A 168 -12.09 -6.86 -2.79
C VAL A 168 -11.19 -6.12 -3.78
N THR A 169 -10.72 -6.79 -4.84
CA THR A 169 -10.01 -6.12 -5.93
C THR A 169 -10.95 -5.11 -6.61
N PRO A 170 -10.59 -3.83 -6.72
CA PRO A 170 -11.42 -2.85 -7.43
C PRO A 170 -11.69 -3.24 -8.88
N LEU A 171 -12.82 -2.84 -9.40
CA LEU A 171 -13.18 -3.04 -10.82
C LEU A 171 -12.30 -2.16 -11.72
N LEU A 172 -12.08 -0.93 -11.30
CA LEU A 172 -11.32 0.09 -12.02
C LEU A 172 -10.40 0.82 -11.05
N SER A 173 -9.12 0.90 -11.37
CA SER A 173 -8.16 1.75 -10.66
C SER A 173 -7.78 2.99 -11.47
N VAL A 174 -7.60 4.11 -10.79
CA VAL A 174 -7.28 5.40 -11.39
C VAL A 174 -6.05 5.99 -10.71
N ASN A 175 -5.02 6.24 -11.48
CA ASN A 175 -3.77 6.86 -11.03
C ASN A 175 -3.47 8.12 -11.85
N ASP A 176 -4.25 9.18 -11.61
CA ASP A 176 -4.02 10.49 -12.19
C ASP A 176 -2.95 11.22 -11.38
N SER A 177 -1.77 11.40 -11.97
CA SER A 177 -0.64 12.02 -11.29
C SER A 177 -0.89 13.48 -10.88
N SER A 178 -1.84 14.17 -11.53
CA SER A 178 -2.23 15.51 -11.15
C SER A 178 -2.85 15.59 -9.76
N LEU A 179 -3.55 14.52 -9.32
CA LEU A 179 -4.12 14.40 -7.98
C LEU A 179 -3.06 14.20 -6.88
N MET A 180 -1.83 13.85 -7.27
CA MET A 180 -0.71 13.57 -6.35
C MET A 180 0.19 14.78 -6.12
N ILE A 181 0.05 15.84 -6.92
CA ILE A 181 0.90 17.05 -6.86
C ILE A 181 0.80 17.73 -5.48
N GLY A 182 -0.37 17.71 -4.87
CA GLY A 182 -0.61 18.32 -3.56
C GLY A 182 -0.06 17.55 -2.36
N MET A 183 0.56 16.38 -2.54
CA MET A 183 1.13 15.65 -1.42
C MET A 183 2.27 16.42 -0.74
N PRO A 184 2.26 16.58 0.61
CA PRO A 184 3.40 17.13 1.35
C PRO A 184 4.68 16.31 1.15
N LYS A 185 5.84 16.95 1.31
CA LYS A 185 7.16 16.29 1.19
C LYS A 185 7.27 15.03 2.05
N SER A 186 6.86 15.10 3.31
CA SER A 186 6.92 13.97 4.24
C SER A 186 6.05 12.80 3.80
N LEU A 187 4.87 13.07 3.27
CA LEU A 187 3.99 12.03 2.73
C LEU A 187 4.55 11.45 1.44
N THR A 188 5.08 12.28 0.55
CA THR A 188 5.75 11.83 -0.68
C THR A 188 6.91 10.89 -0.37
N ALA A 189 7.76 11.25 0.60
CA ALA A 189 8.89 10.43 1.04
C ALA A 189 8.42 9.09 1.65
N ALA A 190 7.49 9.16 2.60
CA ALA A 190 6.99 7.97 3.30
C ALA A 190 6.30 6.99 2.34
N THR A 191 5.42 7.47 1.46
CA THR A 191 4.71 6.60 0.50
C THR A 191 5.63 6.06 -0.59
N GLY A 192 6.60 6.84 -1.06
CA GLY A 192 7.59 6.37 -2.03
C GLY A 192 8.52 5.30 -1.47
N MET A 193 8.93 5.43 -0.21
CA MET A 193 9.70 4.39 0.49
C MET A 193 8.86 3.15 0.79
N ASP A 194 7.56 3.30 1.02
CA ASP A 194 6.61 2.20 1.13
C ASP A 194 6.54 1.41 -0.20
N ALA A 195 6.41 2.10 -1.32
CA ALA A 195 6.46 1.46 -2.65
C ALA A 195 7.79 0.72 -2.90
N LEU A 196 8.93 1.29 -2.47
CA LEU A 196 10.22 0.60 -2.54
C LEU A 196 10.23 -0.67 -1.69
N THR A 197 9.65 -0.60 -0.50
CA THR A 197 9.52 -1.76 0.39
C THR A 197 8.67 -2.86 -0.25
N HIS A 198 7.52 -2.50 -0.83
CA HIS A 198 6.68 -3.45 -1.60
C HIS A 198 7.48 -4.16 -2.70
N ALA A 199 8.24 -3.40 -3.49
CA ALA A 199 9.01 -3.95 -4.60
C ALA A 199 10.12 -4.89 -4.11
N ILE A 200 10.91 -4.50 -3.12
CA ILE A 200 12.02 -5.29 -2.60
C ILE A 200 11.52 -6.54 -1.89
N GLU A 201 10.50 -6.43 -1.01
CA GLU A 201 9.93 -7.59 -0.34
C GLU A 201 9.32 -8.59 -1.32
N ALA A 202 8.58 -8.12 -2.32
CA ALA A 202 8.04 -8.98 -3.37
C ALA A 202 9.15 -9.67 -4.16
N TYR A 203 10.26 -8.98 -4.45
CA TYR A 203 11.37 -9.55 -5.19
C TYR A 203 12.10 -10.64 -4.42
N VAL A 204 12.33 -10.47 -3.10
CA VAL A 204 12.99 -11.48 -2.27
C VAL A 204 12.02 -12.55 -1.73
N SER A 205 10.72 -12.41 -1.93
CA SER A 205 9.69 -13.33 -1.46
C SER A 205 9.87 -14.73 -2.02
N ILE A 206 9.55 -15.76 -1.21
CA ILE A 206 9.48 -17.15 -1.69
C ILE A 206 8.34 -17.41 -2.68
N ALA A 207 7.37 -16.50 -2.77
CA ALA A 207 6.26 -16.55 -3.73
C ALA A 207 6.52 -15.75 -5.02
N ALA A 208 7.75 -15.23 -5.20
CA ALA A 208 8.14 -14.49 -6.40
C ALA A 208 8.02 -15.32 -7.68
N THR A 209 7.60 -14.68 -8.75
CA THR A 209 7.45 -15.26 -10.08
C THR A 209 8.16 -14.38 -11.11
N PRO A 210 8.43 -14.86 -12.34
CA PRO A 210 9.01 -14.02 -13.39
C PRO A 210 8.21 -12.75 -13.69
N ILE A 211 6.88 -12.77 -13.53
CA ILE A 211 6.03 -11.60 -13.73
C ILE A 211 6.25 -10.60 -12.59
N THR A 212 6.21 -11.06 -11.34
CA THR A 212 6.41 -10.19 -10.17
C THR A 212 7.83 -9.66 -10.12
N ASP A 213 8.83 -10.43 -10.54
CA ASP A 213 10.23 -10.02 -10.61
C ASP A 213 10.43 -8.84 -11.58
N ALA A 214 9.86 -8.94 -12.79
CA ALA A 214 9.94 -7.88 -13.78
C ALA A 214 9.30 -6.58 -13.27
N CYS A 215 8.12 -6.67 -12.61
CA CYS A 215 7.44 -5.53 -12.02
C CYS A 215 8.26 -4.92 -10.87
N ALA A 216 8.77 -5.76 -9.97
CA ALA A 216 9.52 -5.32 -8.79
C ALA A 216 10.81 -4.57 -9.17
N LEU A 217 11.66 -5.16 -10.03
CA LEU A 217 12.91 -4.52 -10.42
C LEU A 217 12.67 -3.21 -11.19
N LYS A 218 11.66 -3.16 -12.07
CA LYS A 218 11.31 -1.92 -12.75
C LYS A 218 10.83 -0.84 -11.77
N ALA A 219 10.03 -1.22 -10.78
CA ALA A 219 9.60 -0.31 -9.72
C ALA A 219 10.79 0.24 -8.92
N VAL A 220 11.72 -0.63 -8.51
CA VAL A 220 12.94 -0.22 -7.77
C VAL A 220 13.73 0.83 -8.57
N THR A 221 13.94 0.61 -9.87
CA THR A 221 14.64 1.58 -10.72
C THR A 221 13.92 2.92 -10.77
N MET A 222 12.62 2.91 -11.05
CA MET A 222 11.85 4.15 -11.18
C MET A 222 11.77 4.93 -9.86
N ILE A 223 11.66 4.24 -8.72
CA ILE A 223 11.63 4.88 -7.39
C ILE A 223 12.99 5.52 -7.08
N ALA A 224 14.09 4.79 -7.29
CA ALA A 224 15.43 5.29 -7.02
C ALA A 224 15.75 6.57 -7.83
N GLU A 225 15.29 6.62 -9.09
CA GLU A 225 15.49 7.76 -9.98
C GLU A 225 14.57 8.96 -9.67
N ASN A 226 13.31 8.71 -9.28
CA ASN A 226 12.28 9.74 -9.29
C ASN A 226 11.80 10.16 -7.90
N LEU A 227 11.92 9.33 -6.86
CA LEU A 227 11.47 9.71 -5.51
C LEU A 227 12.20 10.94 -4.98
N PRO A 228 13.54 11.05 -5.09
CA PRO A 228 14.24 12.26 -4.66
C PRO A 228 13.75 13.51 -5.38
N LEU A 229 13.47 13.41 -6.69
CA LEU A 229 12.98 14.54 -7.50
C LEU A 229 11.58 14.97 -7.08
N ALA A 230 10.68 14.01 -6.81
CA ALA A 230 9.32 14.29 -6.34
C ALA A 230 9.28 14.89 -4.93
N VAL A 231 10.23 14.51 -4.07
CA VAL A 231 10.37 15.07 -2.71
C VAL A 231 10.99 16.47 -2.74
N GLU A 232 11.98 16.69 -3.59
CA GLU A 232 12.65 17.99 -3.74
C GLU A 232 11.68 19.04 -4.31
N ASP A 233 10.97 18.69 -5.39
CA ASP A 233 9.98 19.53 -6.03
C ASP A 233 8.66 18.76 -6.24
N GLY A 234 7.72 18.97 -5.33
CA GLY A 234 6.38 18.36 -5.40
C GLY A 234 5.56 18.73 -6.64
N SER A 235 5.91 19.82 -7.33
CA SER A 235 5.25 20.25 -8.56
C SER A 235 5.84 19.60 -9.82
N ASN A 236 6.90 18.82 -9.72
CA ASN A 236 7.53 18.11 -10.83
C ASN A 236 6.59 17.00 -11.36
N ALA A 237 5.78 17.35 -12.36
CA ALA A 237 4.77 16.45 -12.93
C ALA A 237 5.35 15.16 -13.49
N LYS A 238 6.57 15.20 -14.08
CA LYS A 238 7.24 14.01 -14.61
C LYS A 238 7.64 13.04 -13.48
N ALA A 239 8.19 13.57 -12.40
CA ALA A 239 8.55 12.75 -11.24
C ALA A 239 7.30 12.17 -10.56
N ARG A 240 6.21 12.94 -10.45
CA ARG A 240 4.91 12.47 -9.92
C ARG A 240 4.34 11.34 -10.77
N GLU A 241 4.31 11.51 -12.09
CA GLU A 241 3.84 10.47 -13.01
C GLU A 241 4.70 9.21 -12.93
N ALA A 242 6.03 9.36 -12.93
CA ALA A 242 6.95 8.24 -12.77
C ALA A 242 6.71 7.50 -11.44
N MET A 243 6.46 8.22 -10.35
CA MET A 243 6.14 7.61 -9.05
C MET A 243 4.77 6.92 -9.05
N ALA A 244 3.78 7.44 -9.78
CA ALA A 244 2.48 6.78 -9.94
C ALA A 244 2.62 5.42 -10.64
N TYR A 245 3.40 5.35 -11.74
CA TYR A 245 3.72 4.09 -12.40
C TYR A 245 4.55 3.17 -11.51
N ALA A 246 5.55 3.71 -10.80
CA ALA A 246 6.44 2.91 -9.97
C ALA A 246 5.70 2.22 -8.82
N GLN A 247 4.82 2.94 -8.11
CA GLN A 247 4.00 2.35 -7.04
C GLN A 247 3.01 1.32 -7.57
N PHE A 248 2.45 1.53 -8.76
CA PHE A 248 1.56 0.55 -9.39
C PHE A 248 2.31 -0.74 -9.73
N LEU A 249 3.51 -0.64 -10.32
CA LEU A 249 4.39 -1.79 -10.57
C LEU A 249 4.78 -2.52 -9.27
N ALA A 250 5.13 -1.77 -8.22
CA ALA A 250 5.40 -2.34 -6.91
C ALA A 250 4.19 -3.08 -6.34
N GLY A 251 2.99 -2.52 -6.53
CA GLY A 251 1.72 -3.14 -6.18
C GLY A 251 1.44 -4.41 -6.96
N MET A 252 1.69 -4.43 -8.27
CA MET A 252 1.58 -5.65 -9.10
C MET A 252 2.49 -6.76 -8.56
N ALA A 253 3.70 -6.41 -8.13
CA ALA A 253 4.63 -7.37 -7.55
C ALA A 253 4.12 -7.88 -6.19
N SER A 254 3.85 -7.00 -5.23
CA SER A 254 3.50 -7.37 -3.86
C SER A 254 2.12 -8.02 -3.74
N ASN A 255 1.15 -7.58 -4.53
CA ASN A 255 -0.19 -8.20 -4.56
C ASN A 255 -0.15 -9.69 -4.95
N ASN A 256 0.86 -10.10 -5.69
CA ASN A 256 1.00 -11.43 -6.27
C ASN A 256 2.15 -12.28 -5.71
N ALA A 257 3.20 -11.64 -5.15
CA ALA A 257 4.30 -12.32 -4.46
C ALA A 257 4.21 -12.18 -2.93
N SER A 258 3.22 -11.44 -2.42
CA SER A 258 3.10 -11.09 -1.01
C SER A 258 4.30 -10.25 -0.52
N LEU A 259 4.49 -10.17 0.77
CA LEU A 259 5.40 -9.26 1.47
C LEU A 259 6.36 -10.04 2.38
N GLY A 260 6.91 -9.41 3.40
CA GLY A 260 7.85 -10.01 4.32
C GLY A 260 7.82 -9.39 5.71
N TYR A 261 8.91 -9.53 6.44
CA TYR A 261 9.01 -9.06 7.82
C TYR A 261 9.07 -7.53 7.95
N VAL A 262 9.42 -6.77 6.90
CA VAL A 262 9.32 -5.30 7.00
C VAL A 262 7.87 -4.92 7.29
N HIS A 263 6.92 -5.37 6.47
CA HIS A 263 5.50 -5.11 6.68
C HIS A 263 4.96 -5.76 7.95
N ALA A 264 5.30 -7.02 8.21
CA ALA A 264 4.86 -7.71 9.42
C ALA A 264 5.26 -6.98 10.72
N MET A 265 6.46 -6.40 10.74
CA MET A 265 6.97 -5.63 11.87
C MET A 265 6.40 -4.20 11.90
N ALA A 266 6.27 -3.55 10.76
CA ALA A 266 5.71 -2.19 10.64
C ALA A 266 4.23 -2.15 11.05
N HIS A 267 3.44 -3.18 10.75
CA HIS A 267 2.06 -3.28 11.18
C HIS A 267 1.92 -3.21 12.70
N GLN A 268 2.87 -3.81 13.44
CA GLN A 268 2.86 -3.78 14.89
C GLN A 268 3.14 -2.36 15.42
N LEU A 269 4.07 -1.65 14.83
CA LEU A 269 4.35 -0.25 15.17
C LEU A 269 3.14 0.66 14.88
N GLY A 270 2.49 0.44 13.75
CA GLY A 270 1.26 1.15 13.39
C GLY A 270 0.11 0.85 14.36
N GLY A 271 -0.08 -0.42 14.73
CA GLY A 271 -1.15 -0.83 15.64
C GLY A 271 -0.92 -0.41 17.10
N PHE A 272 0.32 -0.51 17.58
CA PHE A 272 0.67 -0.26 18.97
C PHE A 272 0.91 1.23 19.28
N TYR A 273 1.61 1.94 18.38
CA TYR A 273 2.00 3.34 18.56
C TYR A 273 1.25 4.32 17.68
N ASN A 274 0.36 3.84 16.79
CA ASN A 274 -0.32 4.65 15.78
C ASN A 274 0.65 5.43 14.87
N LEU A 275 1.80 4.84 14.55
CA LEU A 275 2.81 5.46 13.69
C LEU A 275 2.43 5.38 12.20
N PRO A 276 2.90 6.32 11.37
CA PRO A 276 2.67 6.30 9.92
C PRO A 276 3.30 5.09 9.27
N HIS A 277 2.50 4.33 8.53
CA HIS A 277 2.88 3.04 7.93
C HIS A 277 4.16 3.12 7.07
N GLY A 278 4.21 4.05 6.10
CA GLY A 278 5.35 4.18 5.20
C GLY A 278 6.65 4.59 5.90
N VAL A 279 6.56 5.37 6.99
CA VAL A 279 7.72 5.71 7.81
C VAL A 279 8.27 4.47 8.54
N CYS A 280 7.37 3.67 9.13
CA CYS A 280 7.76 2.42 9.79
C CYS A 280 8.45 1.45 8.81
N ASN A 281 7.89 1.27 7.63
CA ASN A 281 8.48 0.45 6.58
C ASN A 281 9.86 0.98 6.17
N ALA A 282 10.00 2.28 5.94
CA ALA A 282 11.26 2.89 5.52
C ALA A 282 12.39 2.70 6.54
N VAL A 283 12.07 2.85 7.83
CA VAL A 283 13.04 2.67 8.93
C VAL A 283 13.46 1.21 9.07
N LEU A 284 12.52 0.28 8.94
CA LEU A 284 12.78 -1.16 9.12
C LEU A 284 13.45 -1.82 7.90
N LEU A 285 13.19 -1.31 6.69
CA LEU A 285 13.61 -1.94 5.43
C LEU A 285 15.10 -2.34 5.41
N PRO A 286 16.08 -1.47 5.66
CA PRO A 286 17.48 -1.86 5.57
C PRO A 286 17.86 -2.95 6.59
N HIS A 287 17.26 -2.93 7.77
CA HIS A 287 17.57 -3.86 8.86
C HIS A 287 17.02 -5.26 8.61
N VAL A 288 15.80 -5.36 8.07
CA VAL A 288 15.23 -6.64 7.63
C VAL A 288 16.02 -7.22 6.45
N GLN A 289 16.47 -6.37 5.52
CA GLN A 289 17.26 -6.87 4.39
C GLN A 289 18.67 -7.35 4.81
N VAL A 290 19.25 -6.81 5.88
CA VAL A 290 20.44 -7.41 6.53
C VAL A 290 20.15 -8.84 6.97
N PHE A 291 19.00 -9.08 7.60
CA PHE A 291 18.59 -10.43 8.00
C PHE A 291 18.35 -11.33 6.77
N ASN A 292 17.62 -10.84 5.77
CA ASN A 292 17.30 -11.57 4.55
C ASN A 292 18.53 -11.90 3.69
N SER A 293 19.61 -11.09 3.78
CA SER A 293 20.83 -11.31 3.00
C SER A 293 21.52 -12.66 3.28
N LYS A 294 21.20 -13.28 4.40
CA LYS A 294 21.68 -14.65 4.74
C LYS A 294 21.31 -15.67 3.64
N VAL A 295 20.17 -15.48 2.97
CA VAL A 295 19.64 -16.42 1.97
C VAL A 295 19.27 -15.78 0.63
N ALA A 296 19.10 -14.46 0.58
CA ALA A 296 18.61 -13.71 -0.58
C ALA A 296 19.66 -12.72 -1.14
N ALA A 297 20.94 -12.95 -0.87
CA ALA A 297 22.02 -12.02 -1.27
C ALA A 297 22.06 -11.76 -2.78
N ALA A 298 21.90 -12.78 -3.62
CA ALA A 298 21.87 -12.62 -5.08
C ALA A 298 20.71 -11.71 -5.53
N ARG A 299 19.52 -11.89 -4.97
CA ARG A 299 18.35 -11.07 -5.30
C ARG A 299 18.51 -9.63 -4.81
N LEU A 300 19.12 -9.41 -3.66
CA LEU A 300 19.46 -8.06 -3.18
C LEU A 300 20.52 -7.39 -4.05
N ARG A 301 21.49 -8.14 -4.59
CA ARG A 301 22.43 -7.62 -5.58
C ARG A 301 21.70 -7.13 -6.84
N ASP A 302 20.69 -7.85 -7.33
CA ASP A 302 19.87 -7.40 -8.44
C ASP A 302 19.12 -6.10 -8.11
N CYS A 303 18.59 -5.97 -6.88
CA CYS A 303 17.99 -4.74 -6.40
C CYS A 303 19.00 -3.57 -6.35
N ALA A 304 20.25 -3.82 -5.94
CA ALA A 304 21.31 -2.80 -5.98
C ALA A 304 21.54 -2.30 -7.40
N ALA A 305 21.65 -3.21 -8.37
CA ALA A 305 21.78 -2.85 -9.78
C ALA A 305 20.57 -2.04 -10.28
N ALA A 306 19.36 -2.45 -9.90
CA ALA A 306 18.13 -1.73 -10.24
C ALA A 306 18.10 -0.32 -9.63
N MET A 307 18.69 -0.11 -8.45
CA MET A 307 18.87 1.22 -7.83
C MET A 307 19.99 2.06 -8.48
N GLY A 308 20.64 1.56 -9.53
CA GLY A 308 21.72 2.26 -10.23
C GLY A 308 23.10 2.07 -9.61
N VAL A 309 23.26 1.15 -8.66
CA VAL A 309 24.58 0.84 -8.07
C VAL A 309 25.38 -0.04 -9.01
N ASN A 310 26.66 0.31 -9.24
CA ASN A 310 27.54 -0.57 -10.01
C ASN A 310 27.91 -1.80 -9.20
N VAL A 311 27.41 -2.96 -9.62
CA VAL A 311 27.68 -4.26 -9.00
C VAL A 311 28.68 -5.12 -9.80
N THR A 312 29.30 -4.58 -10.83
CA THR A 312 30.30 -5.29 -11.64
C THR A 312 31.47 -5.71 -10.75
N GLY A 313 31.82 -7.00 -10.80
CA GLY A 313 32.91 -7.59 -10.01
C GLY A 313 32.60 -7.83 -8.54
N LYS A 314 31.40 -7.46 -8.05
CA LYS A 314 30.96 -7.78 -6.70
C LYS A 314 30.37 -9.19 -6.64
N ASN A 315 30.69 -9.93 -5.58
CA ASN A 315 29.96 -11.15 -5.27
C ASN A 315 28.56 -10.83 -4.70
N ASP A 316 27.73 -11.86 -4.44
CA ASP A 316 26.37 -11.66 -4.00
C ASP A 316 26.29 -10.96 -2.63
N ALA A 317 27.18 -11.30 -1.69
CA ALA A 317 27.22 -10.67 -0.38
C ALA A 317 27.59 -9.17 -0.46
N GLU A 318 28.59 -8.83 -1.24
CA GLU A 318 28.98 -7.44 -1.51
C GLU A 318 27.87 -6.67 -2.26
N GLY A 319 27.17 -7.33 -3.16
CA GLY A 319 25.99 -6.78 -3.85
C GLY A 319 24.83 -6.52 -2.91
N ALA A 320 24.55 -7.44 -2.00
CA ALA A 320 23.52 -7.28 -0.98
C ALA A 320 23.83 -6.11 -0.02
N GLU A 321 25.09 -6.00 0.43
CA GLU A 321 25.53 -4.87 1.24
C GLU A 321 25.38 -3.54 0.49
N ALA A 322 25.73 -3.51 -0.79
CA ALA A 322 25.55 -2.33 -1.64
C ALA A 322 24.07 -1.94 -1.78
N CYS A 323 23.14 -2.91 -1.88
CA CYS A 323 21.71 -2.66 -1.88
C CYS A 323 21.25 -2.01 -0.57
N ILE A 324 21.63 -2.59 0.57
CA ILE A 324 21.26 -2.11 1.90
C ILE A 324 21.77 -0.67 2.11
N ASN A 325 22.99 -0.38 1.69
CA ASN A 325 23.54 0.96 1.75
C ASN A 325 22.80 1.93 0.82
N ALA A 326 22.45 1.53 -0.39
CA ALA A 326 21.64 2.35 -1.31
C ALA A 326 20.25 2.68 -0.73
N ILE A 327 19.61 1.73 -0.04
CA ILE A 327 18.34 1.96 0.66
C ILE A 327 18.52 3.02 1.75
N ARG A 328 19.57 2.91 2.58
CA ARG A 328 19.88 3.88 3.64
C ARG A 328 20.13 5.28 3.09
N GLU A 329 20.93 5.38 2.03
CA GLU A 329 21.21 6.66 1.36
C GLU A 329 19.95 7.30 0.77
N LEU A 330 19.10 6.52 0.15
CA LEU A 330 17.81 7.00 -0.38
C LEU A 330 16.91 7.50 0.75
N ALA A 331 16.73 6.71 1.82
CA ALA A 331 15.94 7.09 2.99
C ALA A 331 16.42 8.41 3.61
N LYS A 332 17.76 8.56 3.78
CA LYS A 332 18.36 9.78 4.26
C LYS A 332 18.13 10.96 3.32
N LYS A 333 18.25 10.75 2.01
CA LYS A 333 18.06 11.80 0.98
C LYS A 333 16.65 12.36 0.96
N VAL A 334 15.67 11.55 1.37
CA VAL A 334 14.26 11.96 1.42
C VAL A 334 13.74 12.23 2.84
N ASP A 335 14.66 12.50 3.78
CA ASP A 335 14.39 12.92 5.15
C ASP A 335 13.54 11.89 5.98
N ILE A 336 13.74 10.60 5.76
CA ILE A 336 13.18 9.57 6.64
C ILE A 336 13.91 9.61 7.99
N PRO A 337 13.20 9.47 9.14
CA PRO A 337 13.83 9.35 10.45
C PRO A 337 14.91 8.27 10.50
N ALA A 338 15.99 8.52 11.23
CA ALA A 338 17.16 7.65 11.25
C ALA A 338 16.89 6.29 11.93
N GLY A 339 15.96 6.26 12.89
CA GLY A 339 15.64 5.05 13.63
C GLY A 339 14.33 5.13 14.39
N LEU A 340 13.96 4.01 15.03
CA LEU A 340 12.73 3.90 15.82
C LEU A 340 12.75 4.80 17.07
N ARG A 341 13.91 5.17 17.55
CA ARG A 341 14.06 6.10 18.68
C ARG A 341 13.47 7.47 18.35
N ASP A 342 13.67 7.94 17.13
CA ASP A 342 13.11 9.22 16.66
C ASP A 342 11.57 9.18 16.56
N LEU A 343 10.99 7.98 16.56
CA LEU A 343 9.55 7.72 16.57
C LEU A 343 9.00 7.42 17.98
N ASN A 344 9.82 7.60 19.03
CA ASN A 344 9.49 7.33 20.42
C ASN A 344 9.11 5.86 20.72
N VAL A 345 9.58 4.91 19.93
CA VAL A 345 9.43 3.48 20.18
C VAL A 345 10.35 3.06 21.32
N LYS A 346 9.89 2.17 22.18
CA LYS A 346 10.61 1.73 23.38
C LYS A 346 11.04 0.28 23.26
N GLU A 347 12.27 -0.02 23.74
CA GLU A 347 12.80 -1.39 23.75
C GLU A 347 11.98 -2.36 24.60
N GLU A 348 11.35 -1.87 25.67
CA GLU A 348 10.50 -2.68 26.55
C GLU A 348 9.32 -3.35 25.83
N ASP A 349 8.88 -2.78 24.70
CA ASP A 349 7.76 -3.27 23.91
C ASP A 349 8.18 -4.28 22.83
N PHE A 350 9.48 -4.46 22.55
CA PHE A 350 9.94 -5.31 21.46
C PHE A 350 9.48 -6.76 21.58
N ALA A 351 9.37 -7.31 22.79
CA ALA A 351 8.94 -8.69 22.98
C ALA A 351 7.50 -8.91 22.50
N VAL A 352 6.57 -8.00 22.83
CA VAL A 352 5.19 -8.11 22.38
C VAL A 352 5.05 -7.81 20.88
N LEU A 353 5.77 -6.82 20.38
CA LEU A 353 5.80 -6.50 18.95
C LEU A 353 6.32 -7.69 18.13
N ALA A 354 7.40 -8.35 18.57
CA ALA A 354 7.96 -9.52 17.90
C ALA A 354 6.99 -10.71 17.90
N THR A 355 6.31 -10.96 19.03
CA THR A 355 5.29 -12.00 19.13
C THR A 355 4.17 -11.81 18.11
N ASN A 356 3.72 -10.57 17.92
CA ASN A 356 2.66 -10.23 16.97
C ASN A 356 3.16 -10.24 15.51
N ALA A 357 4.36 -9.74 15.24
CA ALA A 357 4.96 -9.76 13.92
C ALA A 357 5.11 -11.19 13.35
N LEU A 358 5.46 -12.15 14.19
CA LEU A 358 5.56 -13.57 13.79
C LEU A 358 4.21 -14.20 13.41
N LYS A 359 3.09 -13.61 13.83
CA LYS A 359 1.74 -14.07 13.48
C LYS A 359 1.18 -13.36 12.25
N ASP A 360 1.81 -12.28 11.82
CA ASP A 360 1.36 -11.50 10.68
C ASP A 360 1.57 -12.28 9.37
N ALA A 361 0.52 -12.36 8.57
CA ALA A 361 0.52 -13.13 7.31
C ALA A 361 1.60 -12.66 6.31
N CYS A 362 1.99 -11.38 6.35
CA CYS A 362 3.05 -10.84 5.49
C CYS A 362 4.40 -11.55 5.72
N GLY A 363 4.67 -11.97 6.95
CA GLY A 363 5.93 -12.64 7.30
C GLY A 363 6.08 -14.04 6.70
N PHE A 364 4.99 -14.71 6.33
CA PHE A 364 5.03 -16.10 5.87
C PHE A 364 5.74 -16.30 4.53
N THR A 365 5.84 -15.25 3.73
CA THR A 365 6.54 -15.26 2.44
C THR A 365 7.94 -14.66 2.49
N ASN A 366 8.40 -14.25 3.68
CA ASN A 366 9.78 -13.78 3.86
C ASN A 366 10.77 -14.91 3.48
N PRO A 367 11.89 -14.61 2.82
CA PRO A 367 12.80 -15.63 2.28
C PRO A 367 13.41 -16.55 3.35
N ILE A 368 13.49 -16.09 4.58
CA ILE A 368 13.92 -16.86 5.74
C ILE A 368 13.00 -16.60 6.91
N GLN A 369 12.59 -17.66 7.62
CA GLN A 369 11.76 -17.50 8.81
C GLN A 369 12.63 -17.17 10.02
N ALA A 370 12.17 -16.20 10.81
CA ALA A 370 12.88 -15.70 11.98
C ALA A 370 12.35 -16.31 13.28
N THR A 371 13.23 -16.43 14.28
CA THR A 371 12.84 -16.65 15.66
C THR A 371 12.35 -15.35 16.30
N HIS A 372 11.73 -15.46 17.49
CA HIS A 372 11.30 -14.29 18.27
C HIS A 372 12.50 -13.38 18.61
N GLU A 373 13.62 -13.98 19.02
CA GLU A 373 14.85 -13.26 19.37
C GLU A 373 15.46 -12.54 18.17
N GLU A 374 15.37 -13.12 16.97
CA GLU A 374 15.84 -12.49 15.73
C GLU A 374 14.98 -11.27 15.37
N ILE A 375 13.65 -11.34 15.51
CA ILE A 375 12.77 -10.16 15.31
C ILE A 375 13.07 -9.07 16.34
N VAL A 376 13.25 -9.40 17.60
CA VAL A 376 13.67 -8.44 18.64
C VAL A 376 15.01 -7.81 18.28
N ALA A 377 15.98 -8.60 17.80
CA ALA A 377 17.27 -8.09 17.36
C ALA A 377 17.17 -7.12 16.17
N ILE A 378 16.27 -7.37 15.22
CA ILE A 378 16.02 -6.46 14.10
C ILE A 378 15.43 -5.13 14.61
N TYR A 379 14.42 -5.16 15.50
CA TYR A 379 13.90 -3.93 16.11
C TYR A 379 14.98 -3.15 16.84
N ARG A 380 15.84 -3.85 17.60
CA ARG A 380 16.96 -3.22 18.32
C ARG A 380 17.98 -2.59 17.36
N ALA A 381 18.28 -3.23 16.24
CA ALA A 381 19.18 -2.70 15.22
C ALA A 381 18.59 -1.45 14.52
N ALA A 382 17.27 -1.31 14.52
CA ALA A 382 16.56 -0.18 13.92
C ALA A 382 16.35 1.00 14.89
N MET A 383 16.81 0.91 16.17
CA MET A 383 16.75 2.01 17.14
C MET A 383 17.72 3.14 16.79
#